data_1f7e95baec367d26fc52d62ac3ed047e
#
_entry.id   1f7e95baec367d26fc52d62ac3ed047e
#
_cell.length_a   1.000
_cell.length_b   1.000
_cell.length_c   1.000
_cell.angle_alpha   90.00
_cell.angle_beta   90.00
_cell.angle_gamma   90.00
#
_symmetry.space_group_name_H-M   'P 1'
#
loop_
_entity.id
_entity.type
_entity.pdbx_description
1 polymer ?
#
loop_
_entity_poly.entity_id
_entity_poly.type
_entity_poly.pdbx_seq_one_letter_code
_entity_poly.pdbx_strand_id
1 'polypeptide(L)'
;MTNPLDDLSVDPFEIARQAAEVIADKTGVAKHDIALTLGSGWSKAADLIGETIAAIPASEIPGFRTSQVVGHTSTIRSIALPNGKHALVLGARTHFYEGHGIRSVVHGVRTAAATGAEIMILTNGCGGIKTSWKPGTVVLISDHINYTGASPIEGANFVDLTDLYSKRLRDVARTVDSSLDEGVYMQFRGPHYETPAEVQMAKIVGAHLVGMS
;
A
#
# COMPACT_ATOMS: atom_id res chain seq x y z
N MET A 1 3.79 -23.11 -10.14
CA MET A 1 3.07 -23.43 -8.88
C MET A 1 1.93 -22.40 -8.75
N THR A 2 0.75 -22.82 -8.28
CA THR A 2 -0.35 -21.91 -7.96
C THR A 2 0.03 -21.09 -6.74
N ASN A 3 -0.38 -19.82 -6.70
CA ASN A 3 -0.11 -18.97 -5.55
C ASN A 3 -0.96 -19.45 -4.34
N PRO A 4 -0.38 -19.62 -3.14
CA PRO A 4 -1.11 -20.15 -1.99
C PRO A 4 -2.32 -19.30 -1.58
N LEU A 5 -2.35 -18.01 -1.91
CA LEU A 5 -3.48 -17.13 -1.64
C LEU A 5 -4.70 -17.37 -2.54
N ASP A 6 -4.57 -18.17 -3.60
CA ASP A 6 -5.69 -18.58 -4.46
C ASP A 6 -6.53 -19.68 -3.80
N ASP A 7 -5.99 -20.39 -2.81
CA ASP A 7 -6.70 -21.38 -2.01
C ASP A 7 -7.37 -20.71 -0.81
N LEU A 8 -8.69 -20.66 -0.82
CA LEU A 8 -9.47 -20.05 0.24
C LEU A 8 -9.44 -20.83 1.56
N SER A 9 -9.00 -22.10 1.56
CA SER A 9 -8.84 -22.90 2.77
C SER A 9 -7.58 -22.56 3.56
N VAL A 10 -6.61 -21.90 2.91
CA VAL A 10 -5.34 -21.48 3.55
C VAL A 10 -5.56 -20.20 4.33
N ASP A 11 -4.99 -20.12 5.54
CA ASP A 11 -4.97 -18.89 6.34
C ASP A 11 -4.02 -17.86 5.67
N PRO A 12 -4.55 -16.73 5.19
CA PRO A 12 -3.71 -15.72 4.53
C PRO A 12 -2.73 -15.03 5.48
N PHE A 13 -2.98 -15.06 6.78
CA PHE A 13 -2.05 -14.53 7.79
C PHE A 13 -0.87 -15.47 8.00
N GLU A 14 -1.08 -16.80 7.86
CA GLU A 14 0.03 -17.77 7.87
C GLU A 14 0.96 -17.55 6.69
N ILE A 15 0.43 -17.33 5.48
CA ILE A 15 1.26 -17.00 4.31
C ILE A 15 2.05 -15.70 4.53
N ALA A 16 1.45 -14.72 5.20
CA ALA A 16 2.14 -13.46 5.54
C ALA A 16 3.28 -13.69 6.56
N ARG A 17 3.10 -14.59 7.55
CA ARG A 17 4.17 -14.97 8.48
C ARG A 17 5.32 -15.66 7.76
N GLN A 18 5.04 -16.63 6.89
CA GLN A 18 6.06 -17.29 6.07
C GLN A 18 6.81 -16.31 5.16
N ALA A 19 6.10 -15.32 4.59
CA ALA A 19 6.72 -14.25 3.82
C ALA A 19 7.68 -13.42 4.70
N ALA A 20 7.29 -13.08 5.92
CA ALA A 20 8.12 -12.32 6.85
C ALA A 20 9.36 -13.11 7.29
N GLU A 21 9.25 -14.41 7.52
CA GLU A 21 10.38 -15.31 7.82
C GLU A 21 11.39 -15.32 6.67
N VAL A 22 10.93 -15.51 5.43
CA VAL A 22 11.80 -15.47 4.24
C VAL A 22 12.49 -14.11 4.09
N ILE A 23 11.78 -13.02 4.38
CA ILE A 23 12.38 -11.69 4.37
C ILE A 23 13.46 -11.56 5.43
N ALA A 24 13.20 -12.02 6.67
CA ALA A 24 14.19 -11.99 7.75
C ALA A 24 15.44 -12.81 7.42
N ASP A 25 15.26 -14.01 6.90
CA ASP A 25 16.37 -14.90 6.51
C ASP A 25 17.23 -14.28 5.39
N LYS A 26 16.60 -13.70 4.37
CA LYS A 26 17.33 -13.15 3.23
C LYS A 26 17.99 -11.80 3.51
N THR A 27 17.47 -11.05 4.48
CA THR A 27 17.98 -9.69 4.80
C THR A 27 18.87 -9.69 6.03
N GLY A 28 18.77 -10.70 6.91
CA GLY A 28 19.37 -10.70 8.23
C GLY A 28 18.68 -9.72 9.21
N VAL A 29 17.52 -9.15 8.83
CA VAL A 29 16.77 -8.18 9.64
C VAL A 29 15.54 -8.85 10.21
N ALA A 30 15.53 -9.11 11.52
CA ALA A 30 14.45 -9.81 12.20
C ALA A 30 13.17 -8.98 12.35
N LYS A 31 13.29 -7.64 12.42
CA LYS A 31 12.17 -6.72 12.57
C LYS A 31 12.35 -5.50 11.67
N HIS A 32 11.27 -5.10 10.99
CA HIS A 32 11.17 -3.81 10.34
C HIS A 32 10.25 -2.90 11.15
N ASP A 33 10.65 -1.65 11.39
CA ASP A 33 9.88 -0.71 12.23
C ASP A 33 8.78 0.01 11.45
N ILE A 34 9.03 0.23 10.15
CA ILE A 34 8.13 0.92 9.23
C ILE A 34 8.11 0.18 7.90
N ALA A 35 6.95 0.15 7.27
CA ALA A 35 6.81 -0.36 5.91
C ALA A 35 6.24 0.69 4.96
N LEU A 36 6.70 0.66 3.71
CA LEU A 36 6.25 1.58 2.66
C LEU A 36 5.88 0.80 1.41
N THR A 37 4.73 1.12 0.82
CA THR A 37 4.43 0.71 -0.56
C THR A 37 4.63 1.93 -1.45
N LEU A 38 5.64 1.87 -2.31
CA LEU A 38 5.99 2.94 -3.25
C LEU A 38 5.34 2.64 -4.61
N GLY A 39 4.22 3.30 -4.87
CA GLY A 39 3.48 3.19 -6.12
C GLY A 39 4.06 4.04 -7.25
N SER A 40 3.27 4.23 -8.30
CA SER A 40 3.64 5.00 -9.49
C SER A 40 4.17 6.40 -9.15
N GLY A 41 5.34 6.73 -9.66
CA GLY A 41 6.03 8.00 -9.43
C GLY A 41 6.88 8.08 -8.16
N TRP A 42 6.80 7.10 -7.24
CA TRP A 42 7.46 7.13 -5.94
C TRP A 42 8.69 6.21 -5.81
N SER A 43 9.00 5.40 -6.82
CA SER A 43 10.04 4.35 -6.72
C SER A 43 11.41 4.88 -6.29
N LYS A 44 11.79 6.09 -6.73
CA LYS A 44 13.06 6.72 -6.35
C LYS A 44 13.10 7.20 -4.90
N ALA A 45 11.98 7.35 -4.23
CA ALA A 45 11.96 7.77 -2.84
C ALA A 45 12.65 6.76 -1.91
N ALA A 46 12.66 5.47 -2.28
CA ALA A 46 13.37 4.44 -1.54
C ALA A 46 14.88 4.72 -1.40
N ASP A 47 15.48 5.37 -2.37
CA ASP A 47 16.93 5.66 -2.39
C ASP A 47 17.29 6.86 -1.50
N LEU A 48 16.28 7.59 -1.00
CA LEU A 48 16.46 8.79 -0.17
C LEU A 48 16.30 8.53 1.32
N ILE A 49 15.75 7.37 1.72
CA ILE A 49 15.40 7.12 3.12
C ILE A 49 16.51 6.42 3.92
N GLY A 50 17.45 5.77 3.27
CA GLY A 50 18.54 5.06 3.93
C GLY A 50 19.31 4.13 2.99
N GLU A 51 20.17 3.31 3.58
CA GLU A 51 20.99 2.35 2.86
C GLU A 51 20.25 1.03 2.63
N THR A 52 20.21 0.55 1.39
CA THR A 52 19.63 -0.76 1.08
C THR A 52 20.53 -1.90 1.57
N ILE A 53 20.04 -2.65 2.54
CA ILE A 53 20.71 -3.86 3.07
C ILE A 53 20.57 -5.01 2.07
N ALA A 54 19.34 -5.24 1.58
CA ALA A 54 19.02 -6.29 0.63
C ALA A 54 17.84 -5.90 -0.27
N ALA A 55 17.83 -6.46 -1.49
CA ALA A 55 16.74 -6.33 -2.45
C ALA A 55 16.35 -7.74 -2.91
N ILE A 56 15.11 -8.16 -2.65
CA ILE A 56 14.61 -9.51 -2.89
C ILE A 56 13.56 -9.44 -4.00
N PRO A 57 13.66 -10.27 -5.06
CA PRO A 57 12.57 -10.41 -6.02
C PRO A 57 11.28 -10.88 -5.33
N ALA A 58 10.16 -10.24 -5.60
CA ALA A 58 8.88 -10.60 -4.99
C ALA A 58 8.47 -12.06 -5.28
N SER A 59 8.89 -12.60 -6.44
CA SER A 59 8.66 -14.01 -6.82
C SER A 59 9.33 -15.04 -5.90
N GLU A 60 10.29 -14.63 -5.07
CA GLU A 60 10.98 -15.48 -4.12
C GLU A 60 10.34 -15.45 -2.73
N ILE A 61 9.27 -14.68 -2.54
CA ILE A 61 8.61 -14.48 -1.26
C ILE A 61 7.19 -15.07 -1.34
N PRO A 62 6.81 -15.95 -0.39
CA PRO A 62 5.49 -16.59 -0.40
C PRO A 62 4.35 -15.60 -0.54
N GLY A 63 3.36 -15.91 -1.37
CA GLY A 63 2.15 -15.12 -1.57
C GLY A 63 2.30 -13.88 -2.46
N PHE A 64 3.51 -13.37 -2.66
CA PHE A 64 3.72 -12.24 -3.56
C PHE A 64 3.58 -12.65 -5.03
N ARG A 65 3.16 -11.69 -5.85
CA ARG A 65 3.05 -11.83 -7.31
C ARG A 65 3.99 -10.83 -7.98
N THR A 66 4.48 -11.20 -9.15
CA THR A 66 5.17 -10.23 -10.03
C THR A 66 4.14 -9.28 -10.61
N SER A 67 4.38 -7.98 -10.47
CA SER A 67 3.51 -6.96 -11.07
C SER A 67 3.52 -7.07 -12.59
N GLN A 68 2.33 -6.97 -13.20
CA GLN A 68 2.18 -6.86 -14.66
C GLN A 68 2.21 -5.39 -15.14
N VAL A 69 2.28 -4.44 -14.21
CA VAL A 69 2.29 -3.00 -14.52
C VAL A 69 3.68 -2.55 -14.92
N VAL A 70 3.81 -1.97 -16.10
CA VAL A 70 5.08 -1.44 -16.63
C VAL A 70 5.63 -0.36 -15.70
N GLY A 71 6.92 -0.46 -15.37
CA GLY A 71 7.61 0.49 -14.48
C GLY A 71 7.54 0.17 -12.99
N HIS A 72 6.87 -0.93 -12.59
CA HIS A 72 6.92 -1.45 -11.23
C HIS A 72 8.06 -2.45 -11.09
N THR A 73 8.98 -2.19 -10.17
CA THR A 73 10.00 -3.17 -9.80
C THR A 73 9.36 -4.13 -8.80
N SER A 74 9.13 -5.39 -9.21
CA SER A 74 8.62 -6.42 -8.31
C SER A 74 9.70 -6.84 -7.30
N THR A 75 10.18 -5.88 -6.50
CA THR A 75 11.29 -6.05 -5.56
C THR A 75 10.87 -5.57 -4.18
N ILE A 76 11.21 -6.34 -3.17
CA ILE A 76 11.07 -5.94 -1.75
C ILE A 76 12.47 -5.59 -1.25
N ARG A 77 12.61 -4.42 -0.64
CA ARG A 77 13.89 -3.91 -0.15
C ARG A 77 13.84 -3.76 1.38
N SER A 78 14.88 -4.25 2.04
CA SER A 78 15.18 -3.92 3.43
C SER A 78 16.17 -2.77 3.46
N ILE A 79 15.86 -1.71 4.20
CA ILE A 79 16.63 -0.47 4.23
C ILE A 79 17.00 -0.13 5.67
N ALA A 80 18.28 0.10 5.94
CA ALA A 80 18.75 0.66 7.20
C ALA A 80 18.50 2.17 7.22
N LEU A 81 17.79 2.64 8.24
CA LEU A 81 17.52 4.06 8.44
C LEU A 81 18.65 4.71 9.28
N PRO A 82 18.89 6.03 9.12
CA PRO A 82 19.94 6.74 9.86
C PRO A 82 19.83 6.68 11.39
N ASN A 83 18.64 6.39 11.91
CA ASN A 83 18.36 6.28 13.33
C ASN A 83 18.52 4.85 13.91
N GLY A 84 19.09 3.93 13.12
CA GLY A 84 19.31 2.53 13.52
C GLY A 84 18.06 1.64 13.40
N LYS A 85 16.96 2.16 12.90
CA LYS A 85 15.74 1.40 12.60
C LYS A 85 15.77 0.83 11.18
N HIS A 86 14.80 -0.02 10.84
CA HIS A 86 14.71 -0.65 9.52
C HIS A 86 13.37 -0.37 8.86
N ALA A 87 13.43 -0.08 7.56
CA ALA A 87 12.26 0.08 6.72
C ALA A 87 12.14 -1.09 5.73
N LEU A 88 10.91 -1.62 5.58
CA LEU A 88 10.55 -2.55 4.52
C LEU A 88 9.89 -1.76 3.38
N VAL A 89 10.50 -1.79 2.20
CA VAL A 89 9.94 -1.12 1.03
C VAL A 89 9.39 -2.16 0.06
N LEU A 90 8.09 -2.11 -0.17
CA LEU A 90 7.39 -2.89 -1.16
C LEU A 90 7.37 -2.10 -2.46
N GLY A 91 8.18 -2.50 -3.43
CA GLY A 91 8.37 -1.77 -4.72
C GLY A 91 7.22 -1.97 -5.72
N ALA A 92 6.28 -2.85 -5.43
CA ALA A 92 5.09 -3.08 -6.24
C ALA A 92 3.92 -3.51 -5.37
N ARG A 93 2.71 -3.34 -5.91
CA ARG A 93 1.47 -3.88 -5.34
C ARG A 93 0.70 -4.63 -6.42
N THR A 94 -0.12 -5.59 -6.00
CA THR A 94 -1.15 -6.19 -6.82
C THR A 94 -2.38 -5.28 -6.79
N HIS A 95 -2.92 -4.93 -7.95
CA HIS A 95 -4.16 -4.16 -8.02
C HIS A 95 -5.38 -5.09 -8.12
N PHE A 96 -6.51 -4.63 -7.64
CA PHE A 96 -7.72 -5.41 -7.62
C PHE A 96 -8.21 -5.79 -9.03
N TYR A 97 -7.97 -4.91 -10.02
CA TYR A 97 -8.32 -5.16 -11.43
C TYR A 97 -7.46 -6.25 -12.10
N GLU A 98 -6.35 -6.67 -11.52
CA GLU A 98 -5.52 -7.77 -12.04
C GLU A 98 -6.20 -9.15 -11.87
N GLY A 99 -7.30 -9.22 -11.10
CA GLY A 99 -8.12 -10.42 -10.99
C GLY A 99 -7.59 -11.49 -10.05
N HIS A 100 -6.56 -11.20 -9.26
CA HIS A 100 -5.93 -12.14 -8.31
C HIS A 100 -6.64 -12.22 -6.95
N GLY A 101 -7.80 -11.57 -6.80
CA GLY A 101 -8.56 -11.55 -5.55
C GLY A 101 -7.99 -10.63 -4.48
N ILE A 102 -8.84 -10.31 -3.49
CA ILE A 102 -8.52 -9.33 -2.45
C ILE A 102 -7.37 -9.78 -1.54
N ARG A 103 -7.19 -11.10 -1.29
CA ARG A 103 -6.11 -11.63 -0.47
C ARG A 103 -4.73 -11.25 -1.03
N SER A 104 -4.56 -11.34 -2.36
CA SER A 104 -3.32 -10.93 -3.04
C SER A 104 -3.09 -9.42 -2.97
N VAL A 105 -4.16 -8.61 -3.06
CA VAL A 105 -4.08 -7.15 -3.00
C VAL A 105 -3.53 -6.67 -1.66
N VAL A 106 -4.00 -7.27 -0.55
CA VAL A 106 -3.62 -6.83 0.81
C VAL A 106 -2.46 -7.61 1.41
N HIS A 107 -1.90 -8.57 0.68
CA HIS A 107 -0.83 -9.43 1.18
C HIS A 107 0.40 -8.64 1.64
N GLY A 108 0.77 -7.59 0.92
CA GLY A 108 1.89 -6.73 1.31
C GLY A 108 1.71 -6.07 2.67
N VAL A 109 0.50 -5.60 2.99
CA VAL A 109 0.18 -4.99 4.29
C VAL A 109 0.23 -6.04 5.40
N ARG A 110 -0.33 -7.24 5.16
CA ARG A 110 -0.28 -8.36 6.11
C ARG A 110 1.17 -8.81 6.37
N THR A 111 1.98 -8.89 5.32
CA THR A 111 3.42 -9.21 5.45
C THR A 111 4.15 -8.13 6.22
N ALA A 112 3.91 -6.85 5.95
CA ALA A 112 4.49 -5.75 6.69
C ALA A 112 4.20 -5.85 8.19
N ALA A 113 2.95 -6.12 8.56
CA ALA A 113 2.57 -6.35 9.96
C ALA A 113 3.30 -7.56 10.55
N ALA A 114 3.43 -8.67 9.80
CA ALA A 114 4.13 -9.87 10.23
C ALA A 114 5.65 -9.66 10.44
N THR A 115 6.29 -8.72 9.72
CA THR A 115 7.68 -8.32 9.97
C THR A 115 7.86 -7.43 11.20
N GLY A 116 6.77 -7.10 11.91
CA GLY A 116 6.78 -6.26 13.11
C GLY A 116 6.69 -4.75 12.83
N ALA A 117 6.34 -4.34 11.61
CA ALA A 117 6.16 -2.93 11.27
C ALA A 117 4.99 -2.31 12.04
N GLU A 118 5.25 -1.22 12.74
CA GLU A 118 4.27 -0.48 13.52
C GLU A 118 3.58 0.63 12.72
N ILE A 119 4.20 1.03 11.60
CA ILE A 119 3.70 2.07 10.70
C ILE A 119 3.73 1.54 9.28
N MET A 120 2.61 1.74 8.55
CA MET A 120 2.52 1.46 7.13
C MET A 120 2.24 2.75 6.36
N ILE A 121 3.08 3.08 5.38
CA ILE A 121 2.89 4.19 4.47
C ILE A 121 2.53 3.64 3.08
N LEU A 122 1.38 4.02 2.58
CA LEU A 122 0.88 3.63 1.26
C LEU A 122 0.88 4.85 0.34
N THR A 123 1.58 4.75 -0.79
CA THR A 123 1.58 5.81 -1.81
C THR A 123 0.91 5.33 -3.09
N ASN A 124 0.28 6.23 -3.81
CA ASN A 124 -0.28 5.97 -5.13
C ASN A 124 -0.30 7.24 -5.99
N GLY A 125 -0.48 7.07 -7.29
CA GLY A 125 -0.91 8.14 -8.19
C GLY A 125 -2.43 8.06 -8.36
N CYS A 126 -3.13 9.18 -8.23
CA CYS A 126 -4.59 9.24 -8.31
C CYS A 126 -5.08 10.50 -9.03
N GLY A 127 -6.34 10.51 -9.43
CA GLY A 127 -7.01 11.68 -9.99
C GLY A 127 -7.49 12.63 -8.88
N GLY A 128 -7.17 13.92 -8.99
CA GLY A 128 -7.69 14.96 -8.09
C GLY A 128 -9.02 15.50 -8.58
N ILE A 129 -10.05 15.47 -7.74
CA ILE A 129 -11.35 16.12 -8.00
C ILE A 129 -11.32 17.58 -7.57
N LYS A 130 -10.56 17.91 -6.51
CA LYS A 130 -10.40 19.28 -6.00
C LYS A 130 -9.56 20.10 -6.99
N THR A 131 -10.21 21.06 -7.65
CA THR A 131 -9.62 21.82 -8.76
C THR A 131 -8.47 22.75 -8.37
N SER A 132 -8.29 23.03 -7.07
CA SER A 132 -7.13 23.78 -6.57
C SER A 132 -5.83 22.99 -6.58
N TRP A 133 -5.89 21.67 -6.66
CA TRP A 133 -4.70 20.81 -6.73
C TRP A 133 -4.22 20.69 -8.17
N LYS A 134 -2.94 20.93 -8.37
CA LYS A 134 -2.28 20.79 -9.66
C LYS A 134 -1.69 19.37 -9.79
N PRO A 135 -1.45 18.89 -11.01
CA PRO A 135 -0.68 17.66 -11.22
C PRO A 135 0.65 17.70 -10.45
N GLY A 136 0.94 16.62 -9.72
CA GLY A 136 2.12 16.52 -8.86
C GLY A 136 1.91 17.01 -7.41
N THR A 137 0.74 17.54 -7.06
CA THR A 137 0.43 17.87 -5.66
C THR A 137 0.42 16.61 -4.81
N VAL A 138 1.17 16.63 -3.70
CA VAL A 138 1.14 15.58 -2.67
C VAL A 138 0.00 15.89 -1.70
N VAL A 139 -0.85 14.88 -1.46
CA VAL A 139 -2.03 15.01 -0.60
C VAL A 139 -2.03 13.88 0.42
N LEU A 140 -2.28 14.20 1.69
CA LEU A 140 -2.50 13.22 2.73
C LEU A 140 -3.93 12.65 2.61
N ILE A 141 -4.05 11.33 2.57
CA ILE A 141 -5.36 10.69 2.62
C ILE A 141 -5.83 10.70 4.08
N SER A 142 -6.95 11.36 4.34
CA SER A 142 -7.56 11.45 5.67
C SER A 142 -8.62 10.39 5.93
N ASP A 143 -9.22 9.86 4.85
CA ASP A 143 -10.24 8.81 4.89
C ASP A 143 -10.42 8.21 3.49
N HIS A 144 -11.19 7.12 3.39
CA HIS A 144 -11.51 6.54 2.09
C HIS A 144 -12.98 6.11 1.95
N ILE A 145 -13.41 6.03 0.71
CA ILE A 145 -14.64 5.38 0.28
C ILE A 145 -14.26 4.16 -0.57
N ASN A 146 -14.52 2.97 -0.06
CA ASN A 146 -14.29 1.74 -0.79
C ASN A 146 -15.47 1.44 -1.74
N TYR A 147 -15.30 1.76 -3.02
CA TYR A 147 -16.31 1.52 -4.06
C TYR A 147 -16.02 0.28 -4.92
N THR A 148 -15.19 -0.65 -4.40
CA THR A 148 -14.83 -1.87 -5.12
C THR A 148 -15.85 -3.00 -4.95
N GLY A 149 -16.69 -2.94 -3.93
CA GLY A 149 -17.61 -4.01 -3.55
C GLY A 149 -16.91 -5.20 -2.85
N ALA A 150 -15.65 -5.07 -2.46
CA ALA A 150 -14.88 -6.10 -1.78
C ALA A 150 -14.27 -5.58 -0.46
N SER A 151 -14.08 -6.47 0.52
CA SER A 151 -13.41 -6.18 1.78
C SER A 151 -12.28 -7.18 2.01
N PRO A 152 -11.11 -6.74 2.52
CA PRO A 152 -10.05 -7.65 2.94
C PRO A 152 -10.32 -8.33 4.28
N ILE A 153 -11.33 -7.87 5.02
CA ILE A 153 -11.72 -8.45 6.30
C ILE A 153 -12.58 -9.68 6.02
N GLU A 154 -12.16 -10.82 6.54
CA GLU A 154 -12.81 -12.11 6.33
C GLU A 154 -13.51 -12.57 7.60
N GLY A 155 -14.65 -13.27 7.46
CA GLY A 155 -15.45 -13.78 8.57
C GLY A 155 -16.13 -12.69 9.38
N ALA A 156 -16.58 -13.03 10.60
CA ALA A 156 -17.29 -12.13 11.49
C ALA A 156 -16.34 -11.27 12.36
N ASN A 157 -15.36 -10.65 11.72
CA ASN A 157 -14.40 -9.78 12.37
C ASN A 157 -14.83 -8.31 12.20
N PHE A 158 -15.18 -7.65 13.30
CA PHE A 158 -15.60 -6.24 13.30
C PHE A 158 -14.41 -5.38 13.69
N VAL A 159 -13.96 -4.54 12.76
CA VAL A 159 -12.79 -3.67 12.92
C VAL A 159 -13.22 -2.21 12.90
N ASP A 160 -12.82 -1.45 13.91
CA ASP A 160 -13.00 0.00 13.94
C ASP A 160 -11.99 0.66 12.98
N LEU A 161 -12.48 1.41 12.00
CA LEU A 161 -11.69 2.13 11.01
C LEU A 161 -11.66 3.64 11.24
N THR A 162 -12.15 4.14 12.38
CA THR A 162 -12.32 5.57 12.64
C THR A 162 -11.01 6.36 12.54
N ASP A 163 -9.88 5.80 13.01
CA ASP A 163 -8.52 6.40 12.88
C ASP A 163 -7.59 5.56 12.00
N LEU A 164 -8.14 4.89 10.96
CA LEU A 164 -7.34 4.08 10.04
C LEU A 164 -6.21 4.89 9.39
N TYR A 165 -6.50 6.12 9.00
CA TYR A 165 -5.53 7.11 8.52
C TYR A 165 -5.09 7.97 9.70
N SER A 166 -4.16 7.50 10.49
CA SER A 166 -3.76 8.08 11.78
C SER A 166 -3.57 9.59 11.73
N LYS A 167 -4.42 10.32 12.49
CA LYS A 167 -4.29 11.78 12.63
C LYS A 167 -2.92 12.16 13.15
N ARG A 168 -2.39 11.43 14.12
CA ARG A 168 -1.04 11.66 14.67
C ARG A 168 0.04 11.61 13.58
N LEU A 169 -0.01 10.64 12.68
CA LEU A 169 0.98 10.51 11.61
C LEU A 169 0.83 11.61 10.54
N ARG A 170 -0.41 12.03 10.25
CA ARG A 170 -0.65 13.17 9.34
C ARG A 170 -0.13 14.48 9.94
N ASP A 171 -0.32 14.67 11.25
CA ASP A 171 0.24 15.84 11.95
C ASP A 171 1.79 15.84 11.92
N VAL A 172 2.42 14.67 12.09
CA VAL A 172 3.89 14.51 11.93
C VAL A 172 4.32 14.87 10.51
N ALA A 173 3.61 14.42 9.48
CA ALA A 173 3.94 14.77 8.10
C ALA A 173 3.91 16.29 7.86
N ARG A 174 2.95 17.01 8.48
CA ARG A 174 2.86 18.48 8.39
C ARG A 174 3.95 19.22 9.16
N THR A 175 4.64 18.58 10.11
CA THR A 175 5.83 19.20 10.70
C THR A 175 7.00 19.28 9.73
N VAL A 176 7.01 18.40 8.71
CA VAL A 176 8.01 18.38 7.64
C VAL A 176 7.61 19.31 6.50
N ASP A 177 6.33 19.26 6.11
CA ASP A 177 5.76 20.15 5.08
C ASP A 177 4.37 20.60 5.50
N SER A 178 4.28 21.83 5.97
CA SER A 178 3.03 22.46 6.43
C SER A 178 2.03 22.75 5.31
N SER A 179 2.44 22.65 4.05
CA SER A 179 1.58 22.87 2.88
C SER A 179 0.76 21.62 2.49
N LEU A 180 1.02 20.47 3.10
CA LEU A 180 0.29 19.23 2.81
C LEU A 180 -1.20 19.37 3.14
N ASP A 181 -2.01 19.29 2.10
CA ASP A 181 -3.48 19.28 2.19
C ASP A 181 -3.98 17.85 2.46
N GLU A 182 -5.25 17.72 2.84
CA GLU A 182 -5.89 16.42 3.10
C GLU A 182 -7.07 16.19 2.18
N GLY A 183 -7.34 14.90 1.90
CA GLY A 183 -8.50 14.54 1.10
C GLY A 183 -9.01 13.13 1.35
N VAL A 184 -10.30 12.94 1.05
CA VAL A 184 -10.95 11.63 1.05
C VAL A 184 -10.71 10.96 -0.29
N TYR A 185 -10.20 9.73 -0.26
CA TYR A 185 -9.88 8.92 -1.43
C TYR A 185 -11.02 7.95 -1.73
N MET A 186 -11.55 7.97 -2.94
CA MET A 186 -12.53 6.99 -3.40
C MET A 186 -11.86 5.95 -4.29
N GLN A 187 -11.87 4.70 -3.85
CA GLN A 187 -11.29 3.59 -4.60
C GLN A 187 -12.33 2.99 -5.55
N PHE A 188 -12.06 3.08 -6.84
CA PHE A 188 -12.75 2.37 -7.90
C PHE A 188 -12.04 1.04 -8.23
N ARG A 189 -12.79 0.12 -8.82
CA ARG A 189 -12.24 -1.17 -9.18
C ARG A 189 -11.22 -1.09 -10.33
N GLY A 190 -11.47 -0.26 -11.33
CA GLY A 190 -10.70 -0.25 -12.58
C GLY A 190 -10.98 -1.47 -13.45
N PRO A 191 -10.18 -1.70 -14.53
CA PRO A 191 -8.99 -0.94 -14.97
C PRO A 191 -9.28 0.32 -15.81
N HIS A 192 -10.54 0.63 -16.10
CA HIS A 192 -10.92 1.87 -16.80
C HIS A 192 -10.87 3.08 -15.85
N TYR A 193 -10.59 4.25 -16.39
CA TYR A 193 -10.76 5.51 -15.68
C TYR A 193 -12.24 5.85 -15.52
N GLU A 194 -12.54 6.67 -14.52
CA GLU A 194 -13.88 7.10 -14.20
C GLU A 194 -14.49 7.94 -15.34
N THR A 195 -15.77 7.67 -15.65
CA THR A 195 -16.53 8.52 -16.54
C THR A 195 -16.80 9.90 -15.89
N PRO A 196 -17.15 10.95 -16.65
CA PRO A 196 -17.52 12.23 -16.06
C PRO A 196 -18.66 12.15 -15.04
N ALA A 197 -19.62 11.24 -15.24
CA ALA A 197 -20.73 11.01 -14.30
C ALA A 197 -20.25 10.33 -13.00
N GLU A 198 -19.32 9.38 -13.09
CA GLU A 198 -18.69 8.73 -11.92
C GLU A 198 -17.84 9.73 -11.12
N VAL A 199 -17.09 10.62 -11.78
CA VAL A 199 -16.37 11.70 -11.11
C VAL A 199 -17.33 12.67 -10.40
N GLN A 200 -18.45 13.02 -11.03
CA GLN A 200 -19.48 13.86 -10.41
C GLN A 200 -20.12 13.16 -9.20
N MET A 201 -20.41 11.86 -9.30
CA MET A 201 -20.90 11.06 -8.18
C MET A 201 -19.90 11.06 -7.03
N ALA A 202 -18.62 10.76 -7.29
CA ALA A 202 -17.56 10.77 -6.30
C ALA A 202 -17.48 12.11 -5.56
N LYS A 203 -17.58 13.22 -6.28
CA LYS A 203 -17.63 14.57 -5.71
C LYS A 203 -18.83 14.78 -4.78
N ILE A 204 -20.02 14.32 -5.20
CA ILE A 204 -21.25 14.46 -4.42
C ILE A 204 -21.19 13.69 -3.10
N VAL A 205 -20.60 12.49 -3.11
CA VAL A 205 -20.45 11.68 -1.90
C VAL A 205 -19.27 12.08 -1.02
N GLY A 206 -18.55 13.15 -1.36
CA GLY A 206 -17.52 13.76 -0.53
C GLY A 206 -16.10 13.32 -0.84
N ALA A 207 -15.84 12.61 -1.95
CA ALA A 207 -14.47 12.28 -2.36
C ALA A 207 -13.75 13.52 -2.94
N HIS A 208 -12.44 13.57 -2.69
CA HIS A 208 -11.52 14.58 -3.22
C HIS A 208 -10.53 13.99 -4.21
N LEU A 209 -10.32 12.68 -4.14
CA LEU A 209 -9.38 11.88 -4.93
C LEU A 209 -10.08 10.63 -5.44
N VAL A 210 -9.71 10.16 -6.64
CA VAL A 210 -10.18 8.89 -7.21
C VAL A 210 -9.00 8.06 -7.70
N GLY A 211 -9.06 6.75 -7.53
CA GLY A 211 -8.02 5.86 -8.02
C GLY A 211 -8.36 4.38 -7.82
N MET A 212 -7.40 3.51 -8.17
CA MET A 212 -7.59 2.06 -8.25
C MET A 212 -6.65 1.28 -7.31
N SER A 213 -6.00 2.00 -6.36
CA SER A 213 -4.98 1.41 -5.46
C SER A 213 -5.41 1.44 -4.01
#